data_7e526947738a389e4e767aafda697b1b
#
_entry.id   7e526947738a389e4e767aafda697b1b
#
_cell.length_a   1.000
_cell.length_b   1.000
_cell.length_c   1.000
_cell.angle_alpha   90.00
_cell.angle_beta   90.00
_cell.angle_gamma   90.00
#
_symmetry.space_group_name_H-M   'P 1'
#
loop_
_entity.id
_entity.type
_entity.pdbx_description
1 polymer ?
#
loop_
_entity_poly.entity_id
_entity_poly.type
_entity_poly.pdbx_seq_one_letter_code
_entity_poly.pdbx_strand_id
1 'polypeptide(L)'
;RLLDGPLDFQVKSIYDGVLKGTDFKTYDSYRKKLLVFEKEYSSLIKIMDENSKLIDAYKKAAERSLSEPGKMSNELYAARNAQLEIEKKMNGNSSRSEIGENNPPSIRTHYRNAYSGVRTTYGPTGSHERSLNIAIQMAELIKPMIMKMKNETLPSIKVSLESNNAPDVLTD
;
A
#
# COMPACT_ATOMS: atom_id res chain seq x y z
N ARG A 1 31.11 -33.34 15.35
CA ARG A 1 32.20 -33.32 14.36
C ARG A 1 31.98 -32.10 13.48
N LEU A 2 32.67 -31.01 13.74
CA LEU A 2 32.77 -29.90 12.83
C LEU A 2 33.47 -30.40 11.57
N LEU A 3 32.75 -30.52 10.50
CA LEU A 3 33.26 -30.79 9.17
C LEU A 3 33.66 -29.43 8.58
N ASP A 4 34.91 -29.14 8.56
CA ASP A 4 35.56 -27.95 8.00
C ASP A 4 34.88 -26.57 8.22
N GLY A 5 35.67 -25.50 8.23
CA GLY A 5 35.21 -24.11 8.34
C GLY A 5 34.36 -23.66 7.16
N PRO A 6 33.91 -22.41 7.18
CA PRO A 6 33.10 -21.88 6.08
C PRO A 6 33.85 -22.04 4.76
N LEU A 7 33.14 -22.65 3.77
CA LEU A 7 33.66 -22.81 2.42
C LEU A 7 33.30 -21.55 1.61
N ASP A 8 34.30 -20.86 1.10
CA ASP A 8 34.10 -19.78 0.14
C ASP A 8 33.75 -20.37 -1.24
N PHE A 9 32.66 -19.91 -1.82
CA PHE A 9 32.28 -20.28 -3.17
C PHE A 9 31.90 -19.05 -3.98
N GLN A 10 32.21 -19.10 -5.28
CA GLN A 10 31.87 -18.03 -6.21
C GLN A 10 30.67 -18.44 -7.06
N VAL A 11 29.58 -17.68 -7.00
CA VAL A 11 28.44 -17.86 -7.88
C VAL A 11 28.78 -17.23 -9.23
N LYS A 12 28.73 -18.04 -10.30
CA LYS A 12 28.92 -17.58 -11.68
C LYS A 12 27.68 -17.89 -12.49
N SER A 13 27.42 -17.08 -13.52
CA SER A 13 26.40 -17.40 -14.52
C SER A 13 26.75 -18.69 -15.23
N ILE A 14 25.76 -19.57 -15.48
CA ILE A 14 25.96 -20.84 -16.18
C ILE A 14 26.35 -20.59 -17.65
N TYR A 15 25.79 -19.58 -18.26
CA TYR A 15 26.14 -19.09 -19.59
C TYR A 15 25.84 -17.61 -19.75
N ASP A 16 26.57 -16.96 -20.61
CA ASP A 16 26.32 -15.58 -21.01
C ASP A 16 25.32 -15.58 -22.17
N GLY A 17 24.23 -14.81 -22.00
CA GLY A 17 23.25 -14.60 -23.07
C GLY A 17 23.81 -13.73 -24.22
N VAL A 18 23.07 -13.65 -25.31
CA VAL A 18 23.43 -12.80 -26.47
C VAL A 18 23.53 -11.32 -26.09
N LEU A 19 22.69 -10.88 -25.16
CA LEU A 19 22.73 -9.53 -24.61
C LEU A 19 23.29 -9.60 -23.18
N LYS A 20 24.18 -8.66 -22.86
CA LYS A 20 24.73 -8.52 -21.51
C LYS A 20 23.65 -8.05 -20.57
N GLY A 21 23.34 -8.83 -19.54
CA GLY A 21 22.44 -8.45 -18.46
C GLY A 21 23.06 -7.42 -17.50
N THR A 22 22.24 -6.93 -16.59
CA THR A 22 22.69 -6.08 -15.48
C THR A 22 23.67 -6.86 -14.62
N ASP A 23 24.76 -6.22 -14.18
CA ASP A 23 25.72 -6.85 -13.28
C ASP A 23 25.06 -7.19 -11.93
N PHE A 24 25.59 -8.21 -11.28
CA PHE A 24 25.02 -8.75 -10.04
C PHE A 24 24.92 -7.71 -8.92
N LYS A 25 25.92 -6.82 -8.80
CA LYS A 25 25.95 -5.80 -7.74
C LYS A 25 24.82 -4.78 -7.91
N THR A 26 24.61 -4.31 -9.13
CA THR A 26 23.53 -3.40 -9.49
C THR A 26 22.17 -4.07 -9.30
N TYR A 27 22.02 -5.33 -9.72
CA TYR A 27 20.82 -6.11 -9.52
C TYR A 27 20.49 -6.30 -8.04
N ASP A 28 21.46 -6.68 -7.23
CA ASP A 28 21.28 -6.89 -5.78
C ASP A 28 20.91 -5.59 -5.05
N SER A 29 21.55 -4.49 -5.40
CA SER A 29 21.21 -3.15 -4.90
C SER A 29 19.75 -2.78 -5.20
N TYR A 30 19.33 -2.97 -6.45
CA TYR A 30 17.95 -2.71 -6.86
C TYR A 30 16.97 -3.60 -6.10
N ARG A 31 17.25 -4.89 -6.02
CA ARG A 31 16.43 -5.88 -5.30
C ARG A 31 16.26 -5.51 -3.83
N LYS A 32 17.33 -5.13 -3.15
CA LYS A 32 17.27 -4.68 -1.75
C LYS A 32 16.36 -3.47 -1.57
N LYS A 33 16.50 -2.48 -2.44
CA LYS A 33 15.65 -1.28 -2.44
C LYS A 33 14.17 -1.62 -2.67
N LEU A 34 13.90 -2.51 -3.62
CA LEU A 34 12.55 -2.98 -3.91
C LEU A 34 11.94 -3.72 -2.71
N LEU A 35 12.69 -4.60 -2.04
CA LEU A 35 12.24 -5.36 -0.86
C LEU A 35 11.92 -4.45 0.34
N VAL A 36 12.70 -3.38 0.54
CA VAL A 36 12.40 -2.38 1.59
C VAL A 36 11.08 -1.69 1.29
N PHE A 37 10.89 -1.23 0.04
CA PHE A 37 9.64 -0.61 -0.37
C PHE A 37 8.45 -1.58 -0.28
N GLU A 38 8.61 -2.82 -0.67
CA GLU A 38 7.56 -3.85 -0.60
C GLU A 38 7.03 -4.07 0.82
N LYS A 39 7.91 -4.10 1.80
CA LYS A 39 7.53 -4.20 3.22
C LYS A 39 6.71 -2.99 3.67
N GLU A 40 7.17 -1.78 3.33
CA GLU A 40 6.44 -0.56 3.66
C GLU A 40 5.08 -0.50 2.96
N TYR A 41 5.05 -0.77 1.66
CA TYR A 41 3.83 -0.79 0.85
C TYR A 41 2.80 -1.80 1.38
N SER A 42 3.24 -3.01 1.74
CA SER A 42 2.36 -4.03 2.33
C SER A 42 1.80 -3.60 3.69
N SER A 43 2.61 -2.92 4.51
CA SER A 43 2.14 -2.35 5.78
C SER A 43 1.10 -1.26 5.57
N LEU A 44 1.30 -0.36 4.60
CA LEU A 44 0.34 0.70 4.27
C LEU A 44 -0.98 0.13 3.76
N ILE A 45 -0.94 -0.91 2.91
CA ILE A 45 -2.15 -1.62 2.44
C ILE A 45 -2.91 -2.18 3.63
N LYS A 46 -2.23 -2.88 4.52
CA LYS A 46 -2.87 -3.47 5.70
C LYS A 46 -3.59 -2.43 6.55
N ILE A 47 -2.92 -1.30 6.84
CA ILE A 47 -3.53 -0.21 7.63
C ILE A 47 -4.72 0.41 6.87
N MET A 48 -4.60 0.60 5.57
CA MET A 48 -5.68 1.13 4.72
C MET A 48 -6.91 0.22 4.74
N ASP A 49 -6.72 -1.09 4.65
CA ASP A 49 -7.79 -2.08 4.69
C ASP A 49 -8.45 -2.16 6.08
N GLU A 50 -7.65 -2.07 7.16
CA GLU A 50 -8.14 -1.96 8.53
C GLU A 50 -9.00 -0.71 8.71
N ASN A 51 -8.54 0.45 8.24
CA ASN A 51 -9.29 1.70 8.27
C ASN A 51 -10.62 1.59 7.53
N SER A 52 -10.64 0.99 6.34
CA SER A 52 -11.86 0.79 5.56
C SER A 52 -12.88 -0.09 6.29
N LYS A 53 -12.44 -1.19 6.89
CA LYS A 53 -13.28 -2.08 7.69
C LYS A 53 -13.87 -1.36 8.91
N LEU A 54 -13.06 -0.54 9.59
CA LEU A 54 -13.53 0.24 10.75
C LEU A 54 -14.58 1.29 10.33
N ILE A 55 -14.40 1.98 9.21
CA ILE A 55 -15.40 2.92 8.70
C ILE A 55 -16.74 2.22 8.44
N ASP A 56 -16.70 1.06 7.79
CA ASP A 56 -17.91 0.28 7.50
C ASP A 56 -18.59 -0.23 8.80
N ALA A 57 -17.80 -0.64 9.79
CA ALA A 57 -18.31 -1.07 11.10
C ALA A 57 -18.90 0.11 11.88
N TYR A 58 -18.26 1.26 11.89
CA TYR A 58 -18.77 2.50 12.53
C TYR A 58 -20.05 2.99 11.85
N LYS A 59 -20.17 2.86 10.54
CA LYS A 59 -21.41 3.16 9.82
C LYS A 59 -22.58 2.30 10.33
N LYS A 60 -22.38 0.99 10.46
CA LYS A 60 -23.38 0.08 11.01
C LYS A 60 -23.76 0.38 12.47
N ALA A 61 -22.78 0.79 13.28
CA ALA A 61 -23.04 1.20 14.66
C ALA A 61 -23.83 2.50 14.73
N ALA A 62 -23.51 3.48 13.87
CA ALA A 62 -24.21 4.75 13.79
C ALA A 62 -25.70 4.58 13.40
N GLU A 63 -26.01 3.66 12.50
CA GLU A 63 -27.38 3.32 12.09
C GLU A 63 -28.25 2.79 13.26
N ARG A 64 -27.60 2.31 14.33
CA ARG A 64 -28.25 1.76 15.54
C ARG A 64 -28.12 2.70 16.76
N SER A 65 -27.53 3.87 16.59
CA SER A 65 -27.35 4.84 17.66
C SER A 65 -28.61 5.68 17.88
N LEU A 66 -28.69 6.28 19.05
CA LEU A 66 -29.74 7.25 19.39
C LEU A 66 -29.41 8.69 19.00
N SER A 67 -28.40 8.88 18.15
CA SER A 67 -27.95 10.21 17.72
C SER A 67 -28.99 10.90 16.84
N GLU A 68 -28.99 12.24 16.89
CA GLU A 68 -29.72 13.02 15.91
C GLU A 68 -29.23 12.73 14.48
N PRO A 69 -30.15 12.57 13.52
CA PRO A 69 -29.78 12.35 12.13
C PRO A 69 -28.93 13.51 11.62
N GLY A 70 -27.81 13.19 10.98
CA GLY A 70 -27.02 14.14 10.20
C GLY A 70 -25.61 14.38 10.70
N LYS A 71 -25.35 14.68 11.97
CA LYS A 71 -23.99 15.04 12.44
C LYS A 71 -23.02 13.86 12.26
N MET A 72 -23.35 12.71 12.83
CA MET A 72 -22.51 11.51 12.75
C MET A 72 -22.40 10.97 11.33
N SER A 73 -23.49 11.04 10.56
CA SER A 73 -23.50 10.68 9.14
C SER A 73 -22.53 11.53 8.32
N ASN A 74 -22.43 12.83 8.61
CA ASN A 74 -21.50 13.72 7.93
C ASN A 74 -20.03 13.40 8.28
N GLU A 75 -19.72 13.10 9.54
CA GLU A 75 -18.37 12.70 9.97
C GLU A 75 -17.94 11.39 9.28
N LEU A 76 -18.82 10.40 9.26
CA LEU A 76 -18.57 9.12 8.60
C LEU A 76 -18.46 9.26 7.07
N TYR A 77 -19.30 10.12 6.47
CA TYR A 77 -19.21 10.40 5.04
C TYR A 77 -17.87 11.08 4.67
N ALA A 78 -17.43 12.05 5.48
CA ALA A 78 -16.14 12.70 5.29
C ALA A 78 -14.97 11.70 5.44
N ALA A 79 -15.01 10.82 6.45
CA ALA A 79 -14.02 9.77 6.62
C ALA A 79 -14.00 8.78 5.45
N ARG A 80 -15.18 8.36 4.96
CA ARG A 80 -15.28 7.46 3.80
C ARG A 80 -14.74 8.11 2.53
N ASN A 81 -15.02 9.37 2.27
CA ASN A 81 -14.49 10.08 1.13
C ASN A 81 -12.96 10.23 1.20
N ALA A 82 -12.42 10.56 2.37
CA ALA A 82 -10.98 10.62 2.57
C ALA A 82 -10.33 9.23 2.34
N GLN A 83 -10.96 8.17 2.82
CA GLN A 83 -10.51 6.80 2.60
C GLN A 83 -10.53 6.42 1.11
N LEU A 84 -11.58 6.77 0.37
CA LEU A 84 -11.67 6.53 -1.08
C LEU A 84 -10.57 7.27 -1.87
N GLU A 85 -10.22 8.48 -1.47
CA GLU A 85 -9.10 9.21 -2.10
C GLU A 85 -7.75 8.52 -1.82
N ILE A 86 -7.55 7.95 -0.63
CA ILE A 86 -6.39 7.12 -0.31
C ILE A 86 -6.37 5.88 -1.21
N GLU A 87 -7.47 5.15 -1.29
CA GLU A 87 -7.62 3.93 -2.09
C GLU A 87 -7.35 4.18 -3.58
N LYS A 88 -7.85 5.29 -4.13
CA LYS A 88 -7.58 5.69 -5.52
C LYS A 88 -6.10 5.92 -5.79
N LYS A 89 -5.39 6.56 -4.88
CA LYS A 89 -3.95 6.82 -5.03
C LYS A 89 -3.13 5.52 -4.87
N MET A 90 -3.56 4.63 -3.97
CA MET A 90 -2.90 3.34 -3.75
C MET A 90 -3.13 2.37 -4.91
N ASN A 91 -4.38 2.17 -5.31
CA ASN A 91 -4.80 1.09 -6.21
C ASN A 91 -5.22 1.56 -7.61
N GLY A 92 -5.48 2.86 -7.78
CA GLY A 92 -6.14 3.41 -8.98
C GLY A 92 -7.66 3.47 -8.82
N ASN A 93 -8.33 4.06 -9.78
CA ASN A 93 -9.79 4.16 -9.80
C ASN A 93 -10.37 3.01 -10.64
N SER A 94 -10.97 2.02 -9.98
CA SER A 94 -11.55 0.85 -10.65
C SER A 94 -12.68 1.24 -11.61
N SER A 95 -13.57 2.14 -11.19
CA SER A 95 -14.70 2.57 -12.02
C SER A 95 -14.27 3.20 -13.34
N ARG A 96 -13.19 4.01 -13.32
CA ARG A 96 -12.63 4.55 -14.57
C ARG A 96 -12.03 3.46 -15.45
N SER A 97 -11.35 2.49 -14.84
CA SER A 97 -10.79 1.36 -15.58
C SER A 97 -11.87 0.51 -16.24
N GLU A 98 -13.00 0.29 -15.57
CA GLU A 98 -14.13 -0.50 -16.08
C GLU A 98 -14.79 0.12 -17.32
N ILE A 99 -14.86 1.44 -17.38
CA ILE A 99 -15.46 2.17 -18.52
C ILE A 99 -14.42 2.60 -19.56
N GLY A 100 -13.17 2.15 -19.43
CA GLY A 100 -12.10 2.47 -20.38
C GLY A 100 -11.58 3.90 -20.35
N GLU A 101 -11.89 4.67 -19.30
CA GLU A 101 -11.34 6.01 -19.13
C GLU A 101 -9.87 5.99 -18.70
N ASN A 102 -9.17 7.08 -19.06
CA ASN A 102 -7.78 7.26 -18.64
C ASN A 102 -7.69 7.33 -17.13
N ASN A 103 -6.98 6.36 -16.56
CA ASN A 103 -6.76 6.24 -15.13
C ASN A 103 -5.29 6.60 -14.83
N PRO A 104 -5.03 7.68 -14.05
CA PRO A 104 -3.67 8.04 -13.69
C PRO A 104 -2.95 6.87 -12.99
N PRO A 105 -1.66 6.64 -13.27
CA PRO A 105 -0.91 5.57 -12.63
C PRO A 105 -0.93 5.68 -11.11
N SER A 106 -1.29 4.60 -10.43
CA SER A 106 -1.31 4.48 -8.98
C SER A 106 0.04 3.97 -8.44
N ILE A 107 0.20 4.00 -7.11
CA ILE A 107 1.36 3.36 -6.46
C ILE A 107 1.47 1.90 -6.87
N ARG A 108 0.35 1.18 -6.90
CA ARG A 108 0.29 -0.21 -7.36
C ARG A 108 0.79 -0.39 -8.78
N THR A 109 0.44 0.52 -9.69
CA THR A 109 0.89 0.48 -11.09
C THR A 109 2.41 0.62 -11.17
N HIS A 110 2.97 1.61 -10.50
CA HIS A 110 4.42 1.84 -10.46
C HIS A 110 5.17 0.70 -9.75
N TYR A 111 4.65 0.19 -8.63
CA TYR A 111 5.22 -0.96 -7.94
C TYR A 111 5.25 -2.21 -8.82
N ARG A 112 4.16 -2.53 -9.52
CA ARG A 112 4.11 -3.69 -10.43
C ARG A 112 5.12 -3.57 -11.56
N ASN A 113 5.28 -2.38 -12.13
CA ASN A 113 6.30 -2.14 -13.15
C ASN A 113 7.71 -2.30 -12.56
N ALA A 114 7.99 -1.71 -11.40
CA ALA A 114 9.26 -1.88 -10.71
C ALA A 114 9.55 -3.36 -10.39
N TYR A 115 8.56 -4.10 -9.88
CA TYR A 115 8.68 -5.51 -9.53
C TYR A 115 9.00 -6.38 -10.76
N SER A 116 8.51 -6.02 -11.95
CA SER A 116 8.83 -6.74 -13.17
C SER A 116 10.33 -6.75 -13.49
N GLY A 117 11.07 -5.73 -13.05
CA GLY A 117 12.52 -5.61 -13.27
C GLY A 117 13.35 -6.73 -12.63
N VAL A 118 12.89 -7.34 -11.54
CA VAL A 118 13.57 -8.48 -10.90
C VAL A 118 13.17 -9.82 -11.52
N ARG A 119 12.19 -9.83 -12.42
CA ARG A 119 11.69 -11.05 -13.10
C ARG A 119 12.20 -11.18 -14.55
N THR A 120 12.89 -10.17 -15.04
CA THR A 120 13.45 -10.19 -16.39
C THR A 120 14.83 -10.87 -16.40
N THR A 121 15.14 -11.56 -17.48
CA THR A 121 16.43 -12.25 -17.67
C THR A 121 17.61 -11.28 -17.64
N TYR A 122 17.41 -10.05 -18.10
CA TYR A 122 18.46 -9.03 -18.22
C TYR A 122 18.57 -8.09 -17.00
N GLY A 123 17.66 -8.25 -16.03
CA GLY A 123 17.64 -7.41 -14.81
C GLY A 123 16.89 -6.08 -14.97
N PRO A 124 16.94 -5.24 -13.96
CA PRO A 124 16.22 -3.98 -13.95
C PRO A 124 16.77 -2.99 -14.97
N THR A 125 15.87 -2.26 -15.61
CA THR A 125 16.20 -1.16 -16.53
C THR A 125 15.96 0.18 -15.85
N GLY A 126 16.43 1.28 -16.44
CA GLY A 126 16.16 2.65 -15.94
C GLY A 126 14.66 2.98 -15.83
N SER A 127 13.79 2.33 -16.62
CA SER A 127 12.33 2.46 -16.47
C SER A 127 11.81 1.83 -15.18
N HIS A 128 12.33 0.66 -14.81
CA HIS A 128 11.99 -0.01 -13.55
C HIS A 128 12.45 0.79 -12.33
N GLU A 129 13.67 1.33 -12.37
CA GLU A 129 14.21 2.20 -11.31
C GLU A 129 13.40 3.48 -11.16
N ARG A 130 13.03 4.12 -12.27
CA ARG A 130 12.18 5.31 -12.26
C ARG A 130 10.82 5.00 -11.65
N SER A 131 10.20 3.89 -12.02
CA SER A 131 8.92 3.46 -11.46
C SER A 131 9.00 3.18 -9.97
N LEU A 132 10.08 2.54 -9.51
CA LEU A 132 10.31 2.33 -8.07
C LEU A 132 10.42 3.66 -7.32
N ASN A 133 11.19 4.61 -7.85
CA ASN A 133 11.36 5.92 -7.23
C ASN A 133 10.04 6.69 -7.15
N ILE A 134 9.22 6.66 -8.20
CA ILE A 134 7.89 7.28 -8.22
C ILE A 134 6.98 6.61 -7.19
N ALA A 135 6.97 5.27 -7.12
CA ALA A 135 6.17 4.54 -6.14
C ALA A 135 6.54 4.92 -4.70
N ILE A 136 7.83 5.04 -4.39
CA ILE A 136 8.33 5.47 -3.08
C ILE A 136 7.84 6.88 -2.76
N GLN A 137 8.04 7.84 -3.67
CA GLN A 137 7.61 9.23 -3.46
C GLN A 137 6.10 9.35 -3.25
N MET A 138 5.32 8.63 -4.04
CA MET A 138 3.86 8.61 -3.88
C MET A 138 3.44 7.99 -2.54
N ALA A 139 4.12 6.94 -2.08
CA ALA A 139 3.85 6.31 -0.79
C ALA A 139 4.18 7.25 0.38
N GLU A 140 5.29 7.98 0.32
CA GLU A 140 5.66 8.99 1.31
C GLU A 140 4.60 10.10 1.43
N LEU A 141 4.02 10.54 0.31
CA LEU A 141 2.96 11.55 0.29
C LEU A 141 1.65 11.06 0.87
N ILE A 142 1.32 9.78 0.71
CA ILE A 142 0.03 9.23 1.16
C ILE A 142 0.07 8.69 2.59
N LYS A 143 1.24 8.27 3.06
CA LYS A 143 1.45 7.71 4.41
C LYS A 143 0.90 8.60 5.53
N PRO A 144 1.13 9.93 5.55
CA PRO A 144 0.54 10.80 6.56
C PRO A 144 -0.99 10.78 6.56
N MET A 145 -1.62 10.67 5.38
CA MET A 145 -3.09 10.60 5.26
C MET A 145 -3.64 9.30 5.86
N ILE A 146 -2.99 8.17 5.57
CA ILE A 146 -3.34 6.86 6.13
C ILE A 146 -3.19 6.88 7.66
N MET A 147 -2.08 7.41 8.17
CA MET A 147 -1.81 7.48 9.60
C MET A 147 -2.73 8.46 10.33
N LYS A 148 -3.08 9.59 9.72
CA LYS A 148 -4.07 10.53 10.25
C LYS A 148 -5.45 9.87 10.37
N MET A 149 -5.86 9.12 9.35
CA MET A 149 -7.12 8.36 9.41
C MET A 149 -7.11 7.40 10.60
N LYS A 150 -6.06 6.59 10.76
CA LYS A 150 -5.92 5.61 11.84
C LYS A 150 -5.85 6.23 13.22
N ASN A 151 -5.03 7.28 13.40
CA ASN A 151 -4.65 7.76 14.72
C ASN A 151 -5.49 8.93 15.23
N GLU A 152 -6.18 9.64 14.33
CA GLU A 152 -6.95 10.84 14.68
C GLU A 152 -8.43 10.69 14.30
N THR A 153 -8.71 10.46 13.00
CA THR A 153 -10.07 10.50 12.46
C THR A 153 -10.94 9.38 13.03
N LEU A 154 -10.47 8.13 12.94
CA LEU A 154 -11.23 6.97 13.44
C LEU A 154 -11.42 6.96 14.96
N PRO A 155 -10.40 7.29 15.79
CA PRO A 155 -10.61 7.44 17.21
C PRO A 155 -11.61 8.56 17.58
N SER A 156 -11.60 9.69 16.88
CA SER A 156 -12.57 10.77 17.08
C SER A 156 -14.00 10.31 16.80
N ILE A 157 -14.22 9.59 15.70
CA ILE A 157 -15.52 9.01 15.35
C ILE A 157 -15.96 7.99 16.41
N LYS A 158 -15.04 7.17 16.92
CA LYS A 158 -15.33 6.22 17.99
C LYS A 158 -15.88 6.92 19.24
N VAL A 159 -15.24 7.98 19.69
CA VAL A 159 -15.70 8.79 20.83
C VAL A 159 -17.08 9.40 20.54
N SER A 160 -17.33 9.88 19.33
CA SER A 160 -18.64 10.38 18.92
C SER A 160 -19.73 9.29 18.97
N LEU A 161 -19.39 8.06 18.55
CA LEU A 161 -20.31 6.90 18.63
C LEU A 161 -20.64 6.52 20.08
N GLU A 162 -19.64 6.41 20.94
CA GLU A 162 -19.80 6.11 22.37
C GLU A 162 -20.68 7.14 23.08
N SER A 163 -20.46 8.43 22.81
CA SER A 163 -21.27 9.51 23.39
C SER A 163 -22.73 9.54 22.94
N ASN A 164 -23.05 8.87 21.81
CA ASN A 164 -24.39 8.74 21.27
C ASN A 164 -25.02 7.34 21.53
N ASN A 165 -24.48 6.60 22.50
CA ASN A 165 -24.95 5.26 22.87
C ASN A 165 -25.03 4.28 21.67
N ALA A 166 -24.13 4.42 20.71
CA ALA A 166 -24.00 3.43 19.65
C ALA A 166 -23.50 2.09 20.25
N PRO A 167 -23.93 0.95 19.71
CA PRO A 167 -23.42 -0.34 20.15
C PRO A 167 -21.91 -0.43 19.90
N ASP A 168 -21.20 -1.13 20.78
CA ASP A 168 -19.77 -1.33 20.67
C ASP A 168 -19.43 -2.09 19.38
N VAL A 169 -18.39 -1.65 18.70
CA VAL A 169 -17.91 -2.24 17.47
C VAL A 169 -16.83 -3.23 17.84
N LEU A 170 -17.20 -4.50 17.90
CA LEU A 170 -16.23 -5.59 18.01
C LEU A 170 -15.47 -5.69 16.69
N THR A 171 -14.19 -5.39 16.73
CA THR A 171 -13.25 -5.65 15.63
C THR A 171 -12.74 -7.07 15.80
N ASP A 172 -13.34 -8.02 15.07
CA ASP A 172 -12.83 -9.37 14.90
C ASP A 172 -11.51 -9.37 14.09
#